data_94b592949637c7a02957b6bc0d274046
#
_entry.id   94b592949637c7a02957b6bc0d274046
#
_cell.length_a   1.000
_cell.length_b   1.000
_cell.length_c   1.000
_cell.angle_alpha   90.00
_cell.angle_beta   90.00
_cell.angle_gamma   90.00
#
_symmetry.space_group_name_H-M   'P 1'
#
loop_
_entity.id
_entity.type
_entity.pdbx_description
1 polymer ?
#
loop_
_entity_poly.entity_id
_entity_poly.type
_entity_poly.pdbx_seq_one_letter_code
_entity_poly.pdbx_strand_id
1 'polypeptide(L)'
;MESTGFYGVHLANYLSTSELLAPFSVRVYCLNPKEVKNYKKSFNDIGKNDGIDSFVIADFARVGRIAIKPWRGSQYLALQRLTRHRMHITECITREKTYMLNNIYLKFSEYALLRNGEHPFSNKYGATAEAILTEFTTNEDIVNSSIEELVEFINSKSKGRIADPEETAKIVQAAARNSYRLDKCLYEPLTISIASSFNCISSFEKELKAIDKAILQTVQGLNPEEYTVLNSIPGIGKVYSAGILAELGSIKAFQNANQLAKYCGIVWNDNDSGDFESEDSRMSKAGNRYLRYYIIEATGSVINHCPEYKAFY
;
A
#
# COMPACT_ATOMS: atom_id res chain seq x y z
N MET A 1 -3.83 28.52 1.56
CA MET A 1 -5.10 27.90 1.14
C MET A 1 -5.30 26.59 1.88
N GLU A 2 -6.53 26.16 2.12
CA GLU A 2 -6.84 24.86 2.70
C GLU A 2 -6.83 23.78 1.62
N SER A 3 -6.28 22.59 1.95
CA SER A 3 -6.21 21.45 1.04
C SER A 3 -7.46 20.59 1.15
N THR A 4 -8.59 21.08 0.64
CA THR A 4 -9.87 20.36 0.60
C THR A 4 -9.95 19.52 -0.68
N GLY A 5 -9.50 18.27 -0.60
CA GLY A 5 -9.41 17.39 -1.76
C GLY A 5 -8.46 17.94 -2.84
N PHE A 6 -8.89 17.92 -4.10
CA PHE A 6 -8.10 18.39 -5.25
C PHE A 6 -8.56 19.74 -5.82
N TYR A 7 -9.61 20.34 -5.26
CA TYR A 7 -10.19 21.58 -5.79
C TYR A 7 -9.19 22.74 -5.82
N GLY A 8 -8.30 22.81 -4.83
CA GLY A 8 -7.29 23.84 -4.73
C GLY A 8 -6.06 23.68 -5.64
N VAL A 9 -5.89 22.52 -6.31
CA VAL A 9 -4.66 22.23 -7.08
C VAL A 9 -4.46 23.20 -8.24
N HIS A 10 -5.52 23.50 -9.00
CA HIS A 10 -5.45 24.43 -10.12
C HIS A 10 -5.07 25.84 -9.66
N LEU A 11 -5.66 26.28 -8.55
CA LEU A 11 -5.33 27.58 -7.94
C LEU A 11 -3.88 27.59 -7.43
N ALA A 12 -3.43 26.54 -6.73
CA ALA A 12 -2.06 26.44 -6.25
C ALA A 12 -1.05 26.51 -7.40
N ASN A 13 -1.34 25.78 -8.50
CA ASN A 13 -0.49 25.81 -9.69
C ASN A 13 -0.46 27.20 -10.33
N TYR A 14 -1.64 27.80 -10.56
CA TYR A 14 -1.73 29.15 -11.13
C TYR A 14 -0.97 30.18 -10.31
N LEU A 15 -1.18 30.22 -8.97
CA LEU A 15 -0.51 31.17 -8.09
C LEU A 15 1.01 30.98 -8.05
N SER A 16 1.51 29.76 -8.27
CA SER A 16 2.94 29.44 -8.25
C SER A 16 3.65 29.65 -9.59
N THR A 17 2.90 29.66 -10.70
CA THR A 17 3.48 29.72 -12.07
C THR A 17 3.08 30.97 -12.85
N SER A 18 2.21 31.83 -12.29
CA SER A 18 1.76 33.03 -12.95
C SER A 18 2.88 34.06 -13.11
N GLU A 19 3.13 34.49 -14.32
CA GLU A 19 4.08 35.55 -14.64
C GLU A 19 3.73 36.88 -13.97
N LEU A 20 2.43 37.16 -13.80
CA LEU A 20 1.94 38.35 -13.10
C LEU A 20 2.33 38.36 -11.62
N LEU A 21 2.49 37.20 -11.00
CA LEU A 21 2.83 37.03 -9.59
C LEU A 21 4.33 36.78 -9.34
N ALA A 22 5.08 36.53 -10.39
CA ALA A 22 6.53 36.24 -10.30
C ALA A 22 7.33 37.35 -9.54
N PRO A 23 7.07 38.66 -9.77
CA PRO A 23 7.77 39.73 -9.05
C PRO A 23 7.54 39.71 -7.54
N PHE A 24 6.43 39.11 -7.06
CA PHE A 24 6.07 39.07 -5.64
C PHE A 24 6.61 37.85 -4.90
N SER A 25 7.32 36.94 -5.57
CA SER A 25 7.87 35.68 -4.99
C SER A 25 6.82 34.91 -4.16
N VAL A 26 5.61 34.76 -4.67
CA VAL A 26 4.48 34.15 -3.97
C VAL A 26 4.80 32.72 -3.56
N ARG A 27 4.58 32.38 -2.29
CA ARG A 27 4.68 31.03 -1.75
C ARG A 27 3.30 30.50 -1.40
N VAL A 28 2.89 29.43 -2.05
CA VAL A 28 1.57 28.80 -1.84
C VAL A 28 1.69 27.66 -0.83
N TYR A 29 0.95 27.76 0.27
CA TYR A 29 0.88 26.73 1.30
C TYR A 29 -0.49 26.04 1.26
N CYS A 30 -0.50 24.71 1.10
CA CYS A 30 -1.71 23.89 1.10
C CYS A 30 -1.91 23.32 2.52
N LEU A 31 -2.61 24.04 3.37
CA LEU A 31 -2.81 23.71 4.78
C LEU A 31 -3.71 22.49 4.96
N ASN A 32 -3.42 21.70 6.00
CA ASN A 32 -4.25 20.57 6.36
C ASN A 32 -5.59 21.06 6.95
N PRO A 33 -6.75 20.61 6.41
CA PRO A 33 -8.07 20.99 6.92
C PRO A 33 -8.26 20.75 8.43
N LYS A 34 -7.65 19.71 8.98
CA LYS A 34 -7.70 19.42 10.41
C LYS A 34 -6.98 20.47 11.25
N GLU A 35 -5.83 20.97 10.78
CA GLU A 35 -5.08 22.02 11.46
C GLU A 35 -5.84 23.35 11.45
N VAL A 36 -6.39 23.74 10.28
CA VAL A 36 -7.23 24.92 10.12
C VAL A 36 -8.46 24.84 11.02
N LYS A 37 -9.14 23.69 11.02
CA LYS A 37 -10.31 23.44 11.89
C LYS A 37 -9.95 23.53 13.38
N ASN A 38 -8.80 22.99 13.79
CA ASN A 38 -8.36 23.08 15.19
C ASN A 38 -7.98 24.51 15.56
N TYR A 39 -7.33 25.24 14.65
CA TYR A 39 -7.04 26.65 14.86
C TYR A 39 -8.31 27.50 14.99
N LYS A 40 -9.31 27.23 14.15
CA LYS A 40 -10.63 27.90 14.22
C LYS A 40 -11.29 27.78 15.61
N LYS A 41 -11.07 26.66 16.32
CA LYS A 41 -11.60 26.47 17.68
C LYS A 41 -11.01 27.41 18.73
N SER A 42 -9.89 28.10 18.44
CA SER A 42 -9.33 29.13 19.36
C SER A 42 -10.10 30.42 19.32
N PHE A 43 -11.00 30.60 18.37
CA PHE A 43 -11.87 31.75 18.27
C PHE A 43 -13.21 31.47 18.96
N ASN A 44 -13.60 32.28 19.92
CA ASN A 44 -14.90 32.15 20.56
C ASN A 44 -16.02 32.62 19.62
N ASP A 45 -17.08 31.82 19.51
CA ASP A 45 -18.34 32.15 18.80
C ASP A 45 -18.20 32.62 17.34
N ILE A 46 -17.14 32.13 16.64
CA ILE A 46 -16.96 32.44 15.23
C ILE A 46 -17.90 31.56 14.38
N GLY A 47 -18.77 32.21 13.61
CA GLY A 47 -19.73 31.52 12.72
C GLY A 47 -19.06 30.65 11.66
N LYS A 48 -19.90 30.10 10.76
CA LYS A 48 -19.43 29.28 9.64
C LYS A 48 -19.92 29.87 8.33
N ASN A 49 -19.01 30.48 7.57
CA ASN A 49 -19.19 30.87 6.18
C ASN A 49 -17.80 30.97 5.53
N ASP A 50 -17.75 31.05 4.20
CA ASP A 50 -16.52 31.06 3.42
C ASP A 50 -15.64 32.29 3.72
N GLY A 51 -16.22 33.44 4.05
CA GLY A 51 -15.48 34.62 4.43
C GLY A 51 -14.75 34.44 5.76
N ILE A 52 -15.42 33.85 6.73
CA ILE A 52 -14.84 33.54 8.05
C ILE A 52 -13.73 32.47 7.89
N ASP A 53 -13.97 31.45 7.09
CA ASP A 53 -12.98 30.41 6.86
C ASP A 53 -11.75 30.97 6.13
N SER A 54 -11.94 31.90 5.19
CA SER A 54 -10.84 32.62 4.53
C SER A 54 -10.04 33.48 5.49
N PHE A 55 -10.72 34.17 6.42
CA PHE A 55 -10.08 34.96 7.48
C PHE A 55 -9.25 34.07 8.40
N VAL A 56 -9.80 32.95 8.87
CA VAL A 56 -9.10 31.99 9.73
C VAL A 56 -7.85 31.41 9.04
N ILE A 57 -7.93 31.11 7.75
CA ILE A 57 -6.77 30.64 6.96
C ILE A 57 -5.70 31.73 6.86
N ALA A 58 -6.10 32.97 6.60
CA ALA A 58 -5.19 34.10 6.49
C ALA A 58 -4.51 34.40 7.83
N ASP A 59 -5.26 34.40 8.92
CA ASP A 59 -4.72 34.63 10.25
C ASP A 59 -3.80 33.52 10.74
N PHE A 60 -4.14 32.25 10.44
CA PHE A 60 -3.25 31.11 10.69
C PHE A 60 -1.91 31.28 9.96
N ALA A 61 -1.95 31.72 8.70
CA ALA A 61 -0.74 32.01 7.93
C ALA A 61 0.05 33.17 8.52
N ARG A 62 -0.63 34.25 8.97
CA ARG A 62 -0.02 35.43 9.60
C ARG A 62 0.70 35.09 10.90
N VAL A 63 0.13 34.23 11.73
CA VAL A 63 0.73 33.77 12.99
C VAL A 63 2.02 32.97 12.76
N GLY A 64 2.25 32.48 11.54
CA GLY A 64 3.52 31.87 11.16
C GLY A 64 3.74 30.45 11.69
N ARG A 65 2.71 29.78 12.22
CA ARG A 65 2.79 28.40 12.72
C ARG A 65 2.62 27.35 11.61
N ILE A 66 3.01 27.69 10.37
CA ILE A 66 2.93 26.79 9.23
C ILE A 66 4.16 25.89 9.23
N ALA A 67 3.96 24.63 9.62
CA ALA A 67 5.02 23.62 9.65
C ALA A 67 5.24 22.91 8.30
N ILE A 68 4.34 23.12 7.32
CA ILE A 68 4.43 22.50 5.99
C ILE A 68 5.28 23.33 5.04
N LYS A 69 5.83 22.66 4.02
CA LYS A 69 6.52 23.34 2.92
C LYS A 69 5.55 23.94 1.91
N PRO A 70 5.98 24.98 1.16
CA PRO A 70 5.23 25.50 0.04
C PRO A 70 4.94 24.42 -1.01
N TRP A 71 3.94 24.67 -1.84
CA TRP A 71 3.60 23.88 -3.00
C TRP A 71 4.85 23.62 -3.87
N ARG A 72 5.09 22.35 -4.20
CA ARG A 72 6.31 21.88 -4.86
C ARG A 72 6.19 21.77 -6.37
N GLY A 73 5.05 22.14 -6.92
CA GLY A 73 4.79 22.11 -8.35
C GLY A 73 4.17 20.81 -8.86
N SER A 74 3.79 20.85 -10.13
CA SER A 74 3.02 19.79 -10.80
C SER A 74 3.80 18.48 -10.93
N GLN A 75 5.13 18.52 -11.06
CA GLN A 75 5.96 17.31 -11.19
C GLN A 75 5.94 16.46 -9.92
N TYR A 76 6.05 17.10 -8.75
CA TYR A 76 5.92 16.39 -7.48
C TYR A 76 4.51 15.85 -7.25
N LEU A 77 3.50 16.61 -7.68
CA LEU A 77 2.11 16.12 -7.64
C LEU A 77 1.95 14.90 -8.56
N ALA A 78 2.53 14.91 -9.75
CA ALA A 78 2.45 13.78 -10.67
C ALA A 78 3.06 12.51 -10.04
N LEU A 79 4.26 12.60 -9.47
CA LEU A 79 4.88 11.49 -8.74
C LEU A 79 4.02 11.02 -7.57
N GLN A 80 3.50 11.96 -6.78
CA GLN A 80 2.62 11.66 -5.64
C GLN A 80 1.32 10.97 -6.06
N ARG A 81 0.74 11.36 -7.21
CA ARG A 81 -0.46 10.70 -7.76
C ARG A 81 -0.16 9.27 -8.15
N LEU A 82 0.94 9.01 -8.82
CA LEU A 82 1.35 7.67 -9.24
C LEU A 82 1.64 6.77 -8.04
N THR A 83 2.42 7.25 -7.07
CA THR A 83 2.78 6.45 -5.88
C THR A 83 1.56 6.15 -5.00
N ARG A 84 0.65 7.10 -4.83
CA ARG A 84 -0.61 6.87 -4.10
C ARG A 84 -1.56 5.93 -4.84
N HIS A 85 -1.62 6.02 -6.16
CA HIS A 85 -2.39 5.08 -6.97
C HIS A 85 -1.81 3.67 -6.90
N ARG A 86 -0.48 3.55 -6.93
CA ARG A 86 0.21 2.27 -6.68
C ARG A 86 -0.21 1.63 -5.36
N MET A 87 -0.20 2.40 -4.27
CA MET A 87 -0.65 1.92 -2.97
C MET A 87 -2.11 1.44 -3.04
N HIS A 88 -3.00 2.21 -3.67
CA HIS A 88 -4.40 1.81 -3.85
C HIS A 88 -4.54 0.48 -4.59
N ILE A 89 -3.82 0.27 -5.70
CA ILE A 89 -3.84 -1.01 -6.43
C ILE A 89 -3.30 -2.15 -5.57
N THR A 90 -2.24 -1.94 -4.81
CA THR A 90 -1.70 -2.94 -3.87
C THR A 90 -2.74 -3.32 -2.80
N GLU A 91 -3.47 -2.35 -2.25
CA GLU A 91 -4.58 -2.60 -1.31
C GLU A 91 -5.73 -3.37 -1.97
N CYS A 92 -6.02 -3.12 -3.26
CA CYS A 92 -7.02 -3.87 -4.03
C CYS A 92 -6.60 -5.34 -4.19
N ILE A 93 -5.34 -5.60 -4.57
CA ILE A 93 -4.80 -6.97 -4.68
C ILE A 93 -4.92 -7.71 -3.34
N THR A 94 -4.54 -7.06 -2.25
CA THR A 94 -4.60 -7.67 -0.91
C THR A 94 -6.03 -8.02 -0.50
N ARG A 95 -6.98 -7.11 -0.74
CA ARG A 95 -8.41 -7.37 -0.46
C ARG A 95 -8.95 -8.49 -1.31
N GLU A 96 -8.61 -8.52 -2.59
CA GLU A 96 -9.06 -9.56 -3.51
C GLU A 96 -8.49 -10.93 -3.13
N LYS A 97 -7.21 -11.02 -2.78
CA LYS A 97 -6.59 -12.24 -2.26
C LYS A 97 -7.26 -12.75 -0.99
N THR A 98 -7.62 -11.85 -0.07
CA THR A 98 -8.33 -12.22 1.17
C THR A 98 -9.74 -12.74 0.87
N TYR A 99 -10.46 -12.06 -0.02
CA TYR A 99 -11.80 -12.50 -0.45
C TYR A 99 -11.75 -13.86 -1.14
N MET A 100 -10.83 -14.05 -2.06
CA MET A 100 -10.63 -15.31 -2.78
C MET A 100 -10.26 -16.45 -1.83
N LEU A 101 -9.42 -16.20 -0.81
CA LEU A 101 -9.04 -17.21 0.18
C LEU A 101 -10.25 -17.76 0.95
N ASN A 102 -11.24 -16.91 1.25
CA ASN A 102 -12.50 -17.37 1.87
C ASN A 102 -13.26 -18.33 0.94
N ASN A 103 -13.34 -18.02 -0.34
CA ASN A 103 -13.99 -18.90 -1.33
C ASN A 103 -13.20 -20.21 -1.55
N ILE A 104 -11.87 -20.15 -1.54
CA ILE A 104 -11.01 -21.33 -1.58
C ILE A 104 -11.25 -22.20 -0.34
N TYR A 105 -11.33 -21.60 0.86
CA TYR A 105 -11.62 -22.34 2.09
C TYR A 105 -12.97 -23.06 2.03
N LEU A 106 -14.00 -22.43 1.51
CA LEU A 106 -15.29 -23.06 1.32
C LEU A 106 -15.21 -24.23 0.34
N LYS A 107 -14.55 -24.05 -0.81
CA LYS A 107 -14.45 -25.08 -1.85
C LYS A 107 -13.47 -26.19 -1.49
N PHE A 108 -12.32 -25.82 -0.90
CA PHE A 108 -11.15 -26.69 -0.74
C PHE A 108 -10.46 -26.35 0.61
N SER A 109 -11.10 -26.72 1.73
CA SER A 109 -10.74 -26.25 3.06
C SER A 109 -9.31 -26.59 3.47
N GLU A 110 -8.87 -27.85 3.29
CA GLU A 110 -7.51 -28.25 3.67
C GLU A 110 -6.44 -27.56 2.84
N TYR A 111 -6.67 -27.36 1.54
CA TYR A 111 -5.76 -26.61 0.69
C TYR A 111 -5.58 -25.16 1.19
N ALA A 112 -6.65 -24.51 1.63
CA ALA A 112 -6.60 -23.14 2.18
C ALA A 112 -5.83 -23.07 3.50
N LEU A 113 -5.87 -24.13 4.32
CA LEU A 113 -5.26 -24.20 5.65
C LEU A 113 -3.79 -24.65 5.65
N LEU A 114 -3.27 -25.17 4.54
CA LEU A 114 -1.88 -25.57 4.43
C LEU A 114 -0.94 -24.41 4.76
N ARG A 115 0.03 -24.69 5.65
CA ARG A 115 1.01 -23.68 6.10
C ARG A 115 2.07 -23.40 5.04
N ASN A 116 2.76 -22.27 5.17
CA ASN A 116 3.94 -21.99 4.34
C ASN A 116 5.00 -23.09 4.59
N GLY A 117 5.41 -23.77 3.53
CA GLY A 117 6.31 -24.92 3.60
C GLY A 117 5.62 -26.29 3.39
N GLU A 118 4.33 -26.40 3.68
CA GLU A 118 3.50 -27.57 3.39
C GLU A 118 2.67 -27.37 2.13
N HIS A 119 2.61 -26.12 1.64
CA HIS A 119 1.81 -25.76 0.49
C HIS A 119 2.45 -26.30 -0.79
N PRO A 120 1.70 -27.01 -1.65
CA PRO A 120 2.23 -27.67 -2.84
C PRO A 120 2.80 -26.70 -3.88
N PHE A 121 2.40 -25.43 -3.80
CA PHE A 121 2.86 -24.37 -4.71
C PHE A 121 3.55 -23.26 -3.94
N SER A 122 4.73 -22.82 -4.38
CA SER A 122 5.44 -21.67 -3.83
C SER A 122 4.61 -20.38 -3.91
N ASN A 123 3.76 -20.26 -4.92
CA ASN A 123 2.77 -19.21 -5.08
C ASN A 123 1.36 -19.81 -5.17
N LYS A 124 0.60 -19.74 -4.09
CA LYS A 124 -0.79 -20.20 -4.03
C LYS A 124 -1.78 -19.40 -4.91
N TYR A 125 -1.31 -18.31 -5.50
CA TYR A 125 -2.03 -17.48 -6.47
C TYR A 125 -1.41 -17.56 -7.88
N GLY A 126 -0.57 -18.54 -8.14
CA GLY A 126 0.07 -18.75 -9.45
C GLY A 126 -0.80 -19.60 -10.40
N ALA A 127 -0.38 -19.64 -11.67
CA ALA A 127 -1.15 -20.29 -12.73
C ALA A 127 -1.47 -21.78 -12.48
N THR A 128 -0.56 -22.54 -11.85
CA THR A 128 -0.83 -23.97 -11.54
C THR A 128 -1.87 -24.11 -10.43
N ALA A 129 -1.80 -23.23 -9.39
CA ALA A 129 -2.81 -23.19 -8.35
C ALA A 129 -4.18 -22.75 -8.90
N GLU A 130 -4.21 -21.75 -9.78
CA GLU A 130 -5.41 -21.33 -10.50
C GLU A 130 -6.04 -22.51 -11.25
N ALA A 131 -5.26 -23.24 -12.03
CA ALA A 131 -5.76 -24.39 -12.79
C ALA A 131 -6.37 -25.48 -11.89
N ILE A 132 -5.72 -25.85 -10.78
CA ILE A 132 -6.27 -26.80 -9.80
C ILE A 132 -7.59 -26.29 -9.22
N LEU A 133 -7.66 -25.00 -8.87
CA LEU A 133 -8.82 -24.43 -8.21
C LEU A 133 -10.00 -24.15 -9.14
N THR A 134 -9.77 -24.06 -10.46
CA THR A 134 -10.80 -23.67 -11.44
C THR A 134 -11.17 -24.76 -12.43
N GLU A 135 -10.26 -25.66 -12.79
CA GLU A 135 -10.52 -26.72 -13.77
C GLU A 135 -11.08 -28.00 -13.12
N PHE A 136 -10.75 -28.26 -11.84
CA PHE A 136 -11.45 -29.27 -11.06
C PHE A 136 -12.66 -28.62 -10.36
N THR A 137 -13.86 -29.03 -10.75
CA THR A 137 -15.08 -28.44 -10.21
C THR A 137 -15.29 -28.82 -8.75
N THR A 138 -15.09 -30.08 -8.40
CA THR A 138 -15.30 -30.61 -7.05
C THR A 138 -14.02 -31.23 -6.48
N ASN A 139 -13.99 -31.43 -5.15
CA ASN A 139 -12.89 -32.15 -4.51
C ASN A 139 -12.87 -33.64 -4.94
N GLU A 140 -14.04 -34.20 -5.25
CA GLU A 140 -14.17 -35.58 -5.77
C GLU A 140 -13.46 -35.76 -7.11
N ASP A 141 -13.47 -34.76 -7.98
CA ASP A 141 -12.78 -34.82 -9.27
C ASP A 141 -11.27 -35.03 -9.06
N ILE A 142 -10.68 -34.34 -8.08
CA ILE A 142 -9.27 -34.46 -7.70
C ILE A 142 -9.01 -35.84 -7.05
N VAL A 143 -9.89 -36.26 -6.14
CA VAL A 143 -9.75 -37.54 -5.40
C VAL A 143 -9.82 -38.73 -6.34
N ASN A 144 -10.68 -38.66 -7.35
CA ASN A 144 -10.92 -39.76 -8.32
C ASN A 144 -9.91 -39.78 -9.47
N SER A 145 -9.14 -38.71 -9.67
CA SER A 145 -8.02 -38.72 -10.63
C SER A 145 -6.88 -39.59 -10.13
N SER A 146 -6.24 -40.31 -11.02
CA SER A 146 -5.02 -41.04 -10.70
C SER A 146 -3.87 -40.06 -10.40
N ILE A 147 -2.83 -40.52 -9.70
CA ILE A 147 -1.64 -39.69 -9.44
C ILE A 147 -0.97 -39.32 -10.77
N GLU A 148 -0.93 -40.24 -11.73
CA GLU A 148 -0.34 -40.00 -13.05
C GLU A 148 -1.06 -38.88 -13.80
N GLU A 149 -2.40 -38.87 -13.79
CA GLU A 149 -3.21 -37.80 -14.40
C GLU A 149 -2.97 -36.46 -13.74
N LEU A 150 -2.90 -36.43 -12.41
CA LEU A 150 -2.61 -35.18 -11.68
C LEU A 150 -1.19 -34.70 -11.97
N VAL A 151 -0.20 -35.59 -12.07
CA VAL A 151 1.19 -35.25 -12.43
C VAL A 151 1.25 -34.64 -13.82
N GLU A 152 0.60 -35.29 -14.81
CA GLU A 152 0.54 -34.76 -16.18
C GLU A 152 -0.13 -33.40 -16.22
N PHE A 153 -1.26 -33.21 -15.52
CA PHE A 153 -1.96 -31.92 -15.40
C PHE A 153 -1.06 -30.88 -14.80
N ILE A 154 -0.43 -31.15 -13.65
CA ILE A 154 0.47 -30.20 -12.94
C ILE A 154 1.66 -29.82 -13.84
N ASN A 155 2.27 -30.80 -14.52
CA ASN A 155 3.38 -30.54 -15.44
C ASN A 155 2.98 -29.63 -16.60
N SER A 156 1.82 -29.89 -17.20
CA SER A 156 1.30 -29.09 -18.31
C SER A 156 1.06 -27.64 -17.89
N LYS A 157 0.46 -27.40 -16.71
CA LYS A 157 0.14 -26.04 -16.20
C LYS A 157 1.36 -25.30 -15.65
N SER A 158 2.30 -26.03 -15.04
CA SER A 158 3.55 -25.48 -14.52
C SER A 158 4.62 -25.26 -15.60
N LYS A 159 4.44 -25.83 -16.79
CA LYS A 159 5.46 -25.86 -17.86
C LYS A 159 6.77 -26.49 -17.36
N GLY A 160 6.67 -27.55 -16.56
CA GLY A 160 7.81 -28.28 -16.00
C GLY A 160 8.62 -27.51 -14.94
N ARG A 161 8.07 -26.48 -14.31
CA ARG A 161 8.78 -25.66 -13.30
C ARG A 161 8.67 -26.19 -11.87
N ILE A 162 7.85 -27.20 -11.63
CA ILE A 162 7.72 -27.84 -10.32
C ILE A 162 8.75 -28.97 -10.24
N ALA A 163 9.59 -28.92 -9.20
CA ALA A 163 10.71 -29.85 -9.05
C ALA A 163 10.24 -31.28 -8.77
N ASP A 164 9.18 -31.45 -7.98
CA ASP A 164 8.57 -32.75 -7.68
C ASP A 164 7.05 -32.70 -7.92
N PRO A 165 6.62 -32.96 -9.17
CA PRO A 165 5.20 -33.00 -9.52
C PRO A 165 4.43 -34.13 -8.85
N GLU A 166 5.09 -35.28 -8.59
CA GLU A 166 4.46 -36.44 -7.96
C GLU A 166 4.12 -36.18 -6.50
N GLU A 167 5.07 -35.61 -5.73
CA GLU A 167 4.82 -35.19 -4.33
C GLU A 167 3.76 -34.10 -4.29
N THR A 168 3.82 -33.12 -5.21
CA THR A 168 2.80 -32.08 -5.34
C THR A 168 1.41 -32.67 -5.59
N ALA A 169 1.28 -33.66 -6.48
CA ALA A 169 0.02 -34.33 -6.77
C ALA A 169 -0.53 -35.07 -5.54
N LYS A 170 0.35 -35.79 -4.80
CA LYS A 170 -0.02 -36.46 -3.55
C LYS A 170 -0.54 -35.49 -2.49
N ILE A 171 0.13 -34.35 -2.30
CA ILE A 171 -0.31 -33.31 -1.34
C ILE A 171 -1.68 -32.76 -1.75
N VAL A 172 -1.87 -32.40 -3.02
CA VAL A 172 -3.14 -31.89 -3.53
C VAL A 172 -4.27 -32.91 -3.36
N GLN A 173 -4.02 -34.19 -3.71
CA GLN A 173 -5.02 -35.24 -3.56
C GLN A 173 -5.35 -35.53 -2.08
N ALA A 174 -4.34 -35.53 -1.20
CA ALA A 174 -4.54 -35.71 0.23
C ALA A 174 -5.38 -34.56 0.83
N ALA A 175 -5.06 -33.32 0.44
CA ALA A 175 -5.85 -32.18 0.84
C ALA A 175 -7.30 -32.28 0.34
N ALA A 176 -7.52 -32.75 -0.89
CA ALA A 176 -8.86 -32.97 -1.43
C ALA A 176 -9.65 -34.03 -0.65
N ARG A 177 -8.99 -35.13 -0.25
CA ARG A 177 -9.63 -36.17 0.57
C ARG A 177 -10.05 -35.65 1.95
N ASN A 178 -9.24 -34.84 2.57
CA ASN A 178 -9.45 -34.35 3.94
C ASN A 178 -10.33 -33.12 4.01
N SER A 179 -10.63 -32.46 2.88
CA SER A 179 -11.49 -31.27 2.85
C SER A 179 -12.96 -31.57 3.16
N TYR A 180 -13.63 -30.64 3.78
CA TYR A 180 -15.07 -30.68 3.98
C TYR A 180 -15.80 -30.78 2.63
N ARG A 181 -16.96 -31.48 2.66
CA ARG A 181 -17.81 -31.58 1.48
C ARG A 181 -18.94 -30.58 1.57
N LEU A 182 -19.18 -29.88 0.46
CA LEU A 182 -20.29 -28.96 0.29
C LEU A 182 -21.44 -29.60 -0.47
N ASP A 183 -22.60 -28.95 -0.38
CA ASP A 183 -23.68 -29.23 -1.33
C ASP A 183 -23.21 -28.95 -2.76
N LYS A 184 -23.58 -29.86 -3.67
CA LYS A 184 -23.10 -29.82 -5.08
C LYS A 184 -23.43 -28.51 -5.78
N CYS A 185 -24.53 -27.85 -5.44
CA CYS A 185 -24.93 -26.56 -6.04
C CYS A 185 -23.97 -25.40 -5.72
N LEU A 186 -23.11 -25.53 -4.71
CA LEU A 186 -22.16 -24.48 -4.31
C LEU A 186 -20.86 -24.49 -5.07
N TYR A 187 -20.43 -25.63 -5.63
CA TYR A 187 -19.11 -25.75 -6.25
C TYR A 187 -18.93 -24.87 -7.49
N GLU A 188 -19.92 -24.86 -8.38
CA GLU A 188 -19.85 -24.06 -9.61
C GLU A 188 -19.80 -22.54 -9.34
N PRO A 189 -20.70 -21.96 -8.50
CA PRO A 189 -20.60 -20.54 -8.14
C PRO A 189 -19.27 -20.17 -7.47
N LEU A 190 -18.73 -21.03 -6.60
CA LEU A 190 -17.43 -20.81 -5.96
C LEU A 190 -16.28 -20.85 -7.01
N THR A 191 -16.33 -21.79 -7.95
CA THR A 191 -15.33 -21.88 -9.03
C THR A 191 -15.35 -20.63 -9.90
N ILE A 192 -16.53 -20.13 -10.28
CA ILE A 192 -16.68 -18.87 -11.03
C ILE A 192 -16.12 -17.70 -10.24
N SER A 193 -16.45 -17.59 -8.95
CA SER A 193 -15.95 -16.51 -8.07
C SER A 193 -14.43 -16.56 -7.94
N ILE A 194 -13.83 -17.74 -7.75
CA ILE A 194 -12.38 -17.92 -7.66
C ILE A 194 -11.70 -17.53 -8.98
N ALA A 195 -12.22 -18.01 -10.12
CA ALA A 195 -11.69 -17.65 -11.44
C ALA A 195 -11.75 -16.14 -11.70
N SER A 196 -12.87 -15.50 -11.33
CA SER A 196 -13.02 -14.04 -11.42
C SER A 196 -11.98 -13.32 -10.58
N SER A 197 -11.72 -13.78 -9.35
CA SER A 197 -10.69 -13.20 -8.46
C SER A 197 -9.28 -13.33 -9.04
N PHE A 198 -8.93 -14.47 -9.65
CA PHE A 198 -7.65 -14.63 -10.36
C PHE A 198 -7.50 -13.62 -11.50
N ASN A 199 -8.55 -13.43 -12.31
CA ASN A 199 -8.55 -12.44 -13.38
C ASN A 199 -8.35 -11.01 -12.86
N CYS A 200 -9.05 -10.64 -11.78
CA CYS A 200 -8.89 -9.33 -11.12
C CYS A 200 -7.46 -9.12 -10.63
N ILE A 201 -6.90 -10.10 -9.89
CA ILE A 201 -5.53 -10.04 -9.37
C ILE A 201 -4.52 -9.90 -10.51
N SER A 202 -4.64 -10.73 -11.56
CA SER A 202 -3.77 -10.68 -12.74
C SER A 202 -3.81 -9.31 -13.44
N SER A 203 -5.02 -8.74 -13.59
CA SER A 203 -5.20 -7.41 -14.16
C SER A 203 -4.54 -6.33 -13.29
N PHE A 204 -4.75 -6.36 -11.99
CA PHE A 204 -4.12 -5.42 -11.06
C PHE A 204 -2.59 -5.54 -11.07
N GLU A 205 -2.04 -6.75 -11.10
CA GLU A 205 -0.59 -6.97 -11.16
C GLU A 205 0.03 -6.45 -12.46
N LYS A 206 -0.71 -6.55 -13.57
CA LYS A 206 -0.31 -5.96 -14.85
C LYS A 206 -0.27 -4.43 -14.78
N GLU A 207 -1.32 -3.81 -14.25
CA GLU A 207 -1.39 -2.35 -14.09
C GLU A 207 -0.33 -1.86 -13.10
N LEU A 208 -0.05 -2.62 -12.03
CA LEU A 208 1.00 -2.29 -11.07
C LEU A 208 2.38 -2.16 -11.74
N LYS A 209 2.72 -3.07 -12.66
CA LYS A 209 3.96 -3.00 -13.44
C LYS A 209 4.03 -1.76 -14.33
N ALA A 210 2.92 -1.38 -14.94
CA ALA A 210 2.83 -0.17 -15.76
C ALA A 210 3.02 1.11 -14.91
N ILE A 211 2.38 1.16 -13.75
CA ILE A 211 2.51 2.25 -12.78
C ILE A 211 3.96 2.33 -12.25
N ASP A 212 4.58 1.20 -11.92
CA ASP A 212 5.97 1.16 -11.46
C ASP A 212 6.93 1.73 -12.50
N LYS A 213 6.72 1.41 -13.78
CA LYS A 213 7.49 2.00 -14.89
C LYS A 213 7.30 3.53 -14.99
N ALA A 214 6.05 4.00 -14.88
CA ALA A 214 5.76 5.44 -14.91
C ALA A 214 6.36 6.18 -13.71
N ILE A 215 6.34 5.59 -12.51
CA ILE A 215 7.00 6.13 -11.30
C ILE A 215 8.50 6.32 -11.55
N LEU A 216 9.17 5.29 -12.09
CA LEU A 216 10.61 5.35 -12.35
C LEU A 216 10.97 6.44 -13.36
N GLN A 217 10.18 6.62 -14.40
CA GLN A 217 10.38 7.69 -15.38
C GLN A 217 10.17 9.07 -14.74
N THR A 218 9.17 9.23 -13.91
CA THR A 218 8.83 10.51 -13.28
C THR A 218 9.86 10.94 -12.23
N VAL A 219 10.37 10.00 -11.41
CA VAL A 219 11.30 10.33 -10.33
C VAL A 219 12.68 10.75 -10.81
N GLN A 220 13.13 10.25 -11.95
CA GLN A 220 14.45 10.55 -12.50
C GLN A 220 14.69 12.04 -12.77
N GLY A 221 13.62 12.79 -13.08
CA GLY A 221 13.70 14.23 -13.36
C GLY A 221 13.58 15.14 -12.12
N LEU A 222 13.26 14.59 -10.94
CA LEU A 222 12.87 15.42 -9.79
C LEU A 222 13.97 15.64 -8.75
N ASN A 223 14.62 14.59 -8.29
CA ASN A 223 15.66 14.69 -7.25
C ASN A 223 16.61 13.48 -7.32
N PRO A 224 17.56 13.49 -8.27
CA PRO A 224 18.41 12.33 -8.52
C PRO A 224 19.34 12.00 -7.34
N GLU A 225 19.79 12.98 -6.58
CA GLU A 225 20.70 12.77 -5.44
C GLU A 225 20.00 12.04 -4.28
N GLU A 226 18.91 12.58 -3.77
CA GLU A 226 18.17 11.98 -2.65
C GLU A 226 17.59 10.61 -3.05
N TYR A 227 17.16 10.44 -4.30
CA TYR A 227 16.70 9.17 -4.84
C TYR A 227 17.82 8.11 -4.83
N THR A 228 19.01 8.49 -5.28
CA THR A 228 20.18 7.60 -5.30
C THR A 228 20.59 7.18 -3.90
N VAL A 229 20.62 8.13 -2.96
CA VAL A 229 20.93 7.84 -1.54
C VAL A 229 19.91 6.86 -0.93
N LEU A 230 18.61 7.10 -1.12
CA LEU A 230 17.59 6.18 -0.61
C LEU A 230 17.71 4.78 -1.23
N ASN A 231 17.95 4.71 -2.54
CA ASN A 231 18.06 3.45 -3.27
C ASN A 231 19.36 2.69 -2.99
N SER A 232 20.38 3.33 -2.38
CA SER A 232 21.61 2.67 -1.95
C SER A 232 21.47 1.88 -0.64
N ILE A 233 20.39 2.12 0.11
CA ILE A 233 20.13 1.40 1.36
C ILE A 233 19.63 -0.02 1.03
N PRO A 234 20.32 -1.09 1.49
CA PRO A 234 19.87 -2.45 1.25
C PRO A 234 18.44 -2.68 1.73
N GLY A 235 17.58 -3.15 0.84
CA GLY A 235 16.15 -3.33 1.11
C GLY A 235 15.26 -2.15 0.71
N ILE A 236 15.80 -0.95 0.45
CA ILE A 236 15.01 0.16 -0.08
C ILE A 236 15.13 0.15 -1.61
N GLY A 237 14.17 -0.50 -2.26
CA GLY A 237 14.11 -0.57 -3.72
C GLY A 237 13.59 0.72 -4.36
N LYS A 238 13.68 0.76 -5.69
CA LYS A 238 13.34 1.92 -6.54
C LYS A 238 11.97 2.51 -6.25
N VAL A 239 10.96 1.65 -6.01
CA VAL A 239 9.58 2.07 -5.76
C VAL A 239 9.41 2.69 -4.38
N TYR A 240 10.05 2.12 -3.35
CA TYR A 240 10.02 2.69 -2.00
C TYR A 240 10.74 4.04 -1.95
N SER A 241 11.90 4.14 -2.59
CA SER A 241 12.64 5.40 -2.73
C SER A 241 11.77 6.49 -3.37
N ALA A 242 11.10 6.17 -4.48
CA ALA A 242 10.21 7.09 -5.17
C ALA A 242 9.00 7.49 -4.31
N GLY A 243 8.38 6.53 -3.61
CA GLY A 243 7.24 6.77 -2.73
C GLY A 243 7.59 7.65 -1.54
N ILE A 244 8.73 7.41 -0.91
CA ILE A 244 9.25 8.24 0.19
C ILE A 244 9.50 9.67 -0.31
N LEU A 245 10.20 9.84 -1.43
CA LEU A 245 10.48 11.16 -2.01
C LEU A 245 9.22 11.92 -2.41
N ALA A 246 8.23 11.24 -2.99
CA ALA A 246 6.97 11.84 -3.39
C ALA A 246 6.28 12.53 -2.22
N GLU A 247 6.29 11.91 -1.05
CA GLU A 247 5.63 12.40 0.15
C GLU A 247 6.52 13.34 0.99
N LEU A 248 7.80 13.01 1.11
CA LEU A 248 8.79 13.77 1.87
C LEU A 248 9.18 15.07 1.16
N GLY A 249 9.45 15.00 -0.12
CA GLY A 249 10.02 16.06 -0.95
C GLY A 249 11.52 16.21 -0.74
N SER A 250 11.98 16.66 0.41
CA SER A 250 13.40 16.71 0.76
C SER A 250 13.60 16.45 2.24
N ILE A 251 14.59 15.63 2.57
CA ILE A 251 14.96 15.34 3.96
C ILE A 251 15.46 16.59 4.70
N LYS A 252 16.06 17.53 3.99
CA LYS A 252 16.53 18.83 4.54
C LYS A 252 15.41 19.67 5.16
N ALA A 253 14.14 19.26 4.97
CA ALA A 253 12.99 19.89 5.61
C ALA A 253 12.88 19.61 7.09
N PHE A 254 13.51 18.55 7.56
CA PHE A 254 13.38 18.04 8.92
C PHE A 254 14.69 18.23 9.65
N GLN A 255 14.62 18.78 10.88
CA GLN A 255 15.80 19.02 11.68
C GLN A 255 16.36 17.76 12.32
N ASN A 256 15.50 16.78 12.56
CA ASN A 256 15.85 15.48 13.16
C ASN A 256 14.83 14.40 12.83
N ALA A 257 15.17 13.15 13.17
CA ALA A 257 14.34 11.97 12.93
C ALA A 257 12.97 12.04 13.65
N ASN A 258 12.90 12.66 14.83
CA ASN A 258 11.64 12.77 15.58
C ASN A 258 10.62 13.66 14.86
N GLN A 259 11.05 14.73 14.19
CA GLN A 259 10.16 15.55 13.37
C GLN A 259 9.62 14.76 12.18
N LEU A 260 10.46 13.93 11.55
CA LEU A 260 10.04 13.05 10.47
C LEU A 260 9.05 12.00 10.97
N ALA A 261 9.34 11.33 12.09
CA ALA A 261 8.45 10.36 12.72
C ALA A 261 7.09 10.98 13.05
N LYS A 262 7.07 12.19 13.61
CA LYS A 262 5.84 12.93 13.90
C LYS A 262 5.07 13.29 12.60
N TYR A 263 5.78 13.69 11.56
CA TYR A 263 5.16 13.98 10.25
C TYR A 263 4.53 12.74 9.61
N CYS A 264 5.14 11.56 9.80
CA CYS A 264 4.57 10.27 9.36
C CYS A 264 3.45 9.77 10.29
N GLY A 265 3.37 10.29 11.53
CA GLY A 265 2.50 9.74 12.56
C GLY A 265 3.00 8.40 13.12
N ILE A 266 4.31 8.17 13.09
CA ILE A 266 5.02 7.02 13.68
C ILE A 266 5.59 7.51 15.01
N VAL A 267 4.72 7.89 15.91
CA VAL A 267 5.05 8.29 17.29
C VAL A 267 4.03 7.68 18.23
N TRP A 268 4.49 7.30 19.39
CA TRP A 268 3.65 6.85 20.49
C TRP A 268 3.41 8.04 21.40
N ASN A 269 2.18 8.28 21.79
CA ASN A 269 1.83 9.34 22.73
C ASN A 269 1.90 8.73 24.12
N ASP A 270 2.70 9.32 24.98
CA ASP A 270 2.67 9.03 26.40
C ASP A 270 1.36 9.62 26.96
N ASN A 271 0.56 8.78 27.60
CA ASN A 271 -0.68 9.18 28.26
C ASN A 271 -0.44 9.17 29.77
N ASP A 272 0.49 10.00 30.23
CA ASP A 272 0.83 10.14 31.63
C ASP A 272 0.01 11.27 32.24
N SER A 273 -0.61 11.03 33.36
CA SER A 273 -1.38 11.99 34.11
C SER A 273 -1.16 11.80 35.62
N GLY A 274 -0.38 12.69 36.22
CA GLY A 274 0.01 12.55 37.62
C GLY A 274 0.83 11.31 37.88
N ASP A 275 0.38 10.44 38.78
CA ASP A 275 1.02 9.16 39.11
C ASP A 275 0.60 8.00 38.18
N PHE A 276 -0.22 8.27 37.14
CA PHE A 276 -0.67 7.27 36.20
C PHE A 276 0.21 7.25 34.96
N GLU A 277 0.94 6.15 34.76
CA GLU A 277 1.66 5.81 33.52
C GLU A 277 0.86 4.75 32.75
N SER A 278 0.54 5.04 31.49
CA SER A 278 -0.17 4.09 30.64
C SER A 278 0.79 2.98 30.15
N GLU A 279 0.50 1.73 30.48
CA GLU A 279 1.25 0.57 29.99
C GLU A 279 1.12 0.37 28.47
N ASP A 280 0.01 0.83 27.86
CA ASP A 280 -0.30 0.68 26.43
C ASP A 280 -0.29 2.04 25.71
N SER A 281 0.84 2.41 25.13
CA SER A 281 0.89 3.53 24.20
C SER A 281 0.58 3.08 22.77
N ARG A 282 -0.44 3.70 22.16
CA ARG A 282 -0.81 3.42 20.75
C ARG A 282 -0.12 4.40 19.81
N MET A 283 0.36 3.87 18.68
CA MET A 283 0.89 4.70 17.62
C MET A 283 -0.16 5.74 17.19
N SER A 284 0.22 7.02 17.17
CA SER A 284 -0.66 8.17 16.92
C SER A 284 -1.41 8.10 15.60
N LYS A 285 -0.76 7.58 14.53
CA LYS A 285 -1.26 7.58 13.15
C LYS A 285 -1.72 8.96 12.64
N ALA A 286 -1.54 10.02 13.43
CA ALA A 286 -1.86 11.40 13.06
C ALA A 286 -0.71 12.00 12.25
N GLY A 287 -0.73 11.82 10.93
CA GLY A 287 0.33 12.27 10.03
C GLY A 287 0.12 11.81 8.60
N ASN A 288 1.15 11.93 7.77
CA ASN A 288 1.09 11.53 6.38
C ASN A 288 1.00 9.99 6.26
N ARG A 289 -0.21 9.45 5.99
CA ARG A 289 -0.46 8.02 5.89
C ARG A 289 0.32 7.34 4.76
N TYR A 290 0.59 8.06 3.68
CA TYR A 290 1.28 7.52 2.52
C TYR A 290 2.78 7.38 2.79
N LEU A 291 3.39 8.42 3.40
CA LEU A 291 4.78 8.33 3.82
C LEU A 291 4.96 7.23 4.87
N ARG A 292 4.06 7.15 5.84
CA ARG A 292 4.05 6.06 6.84
C ARG A 292 4.01 4.69 6.18
N TYR A 293 3.14 4.48 5.19
CA TYR A 293 3.06 3.22 4.44
C TYR A 293 4.41 2.88 3.82
N TYR A 294 5.01 3.79 3.05
CA TYR A 294 6.28 3.52 2.37
C TYR A 294 7.44 3.29 3.34
N ILE A 295 7.48 3.97 4.47
CA ILE A 295 8.52 3.76 5.50
C ILE A 295 8.35 2.40 6.17
N ILE A 296 7.13 2.01 6.55
CA ILE A 296 6.86 0.71 7.20
C ILE A 296 7.20 -0.45 6.24
N GLU A 297 6.75 -0.39 4.99
CA GLU A 297 7.07 -1.40 3.98
C GLU A 297 8.58 -1.49 3.71
N ALA A 298 9.24 -0.33 3.59
CA ALA A 298 10.69 -0.27 3.43
C ALA A 298 11.42 -0.87 4.63
N THR A 299 10.96 -0.60 5.86
CA THR A 299 11.56 -1.14 7.09
C THR A 299 11.51 -2.66 7.11
N GLY A 300 10.36 -3.26 6.77
CA GLY A 300 10.23 -4.72 6.65
C GLY A 300 11.21 -5.34 5.64
N SER A 301 11.46 -4.63 4.52
CA SER A 301 12.45 -5.06 3.53
C SER A 301 13.88 -4.88 4.05
N VAL A 302 14.20 -3.76 4.70
CA VAL A 302 15.55 -3.45 5.23
C VAL A 302 15.97 -4.46 6.29
N ILE A 303 15.09 -4.86 7.21
CA ILE A 303 15.37 -5.89 8.22
C ILE A 303 15.84 -7.21 7.58
N ASN A 304 15.31 -7.56 6.42
CA ASN A 304 15.67 -8.79 5.71
C ASN A 304 17.00 -8.69 4.92
N HIS A 305 17.44 -7.49 4.57
CA HIS A 305 18.59 -7.27 3.69
C HIS A 305 19.78 -6.59 4.35
N CYS A 306 19.60 -6.04 5.58
CA CYS A 306 20.65 -5.35 6.31
C CYS A 306 20.84 -6.01 7.69
N PRO A 307 21.96 -6.71 7.92
CA PRO A 307 22.21 -7.45 9.17
C PRO A 307 22.19 -6.57 10.42
N GLU A 308 22.66 -5.32 10.32
CA GLU A 308 22.71 -4.37 11.42
C GLU A 308 21.28 -4.03 11.91
N TYR A 309 20.36 -3.77 10.99
CA TYR A 309 18.96 -3.51 11.34
C TYR A 309 18.22 -4.77 11.79
N LYS A 310 18.59 -5.94 11.25
CA LYS A 310 18.06 -7.21 11.73
C LYS A 310 18.46 -7.50 13.18
N ALA A 311 19.69 -7.15 13.56
CA ALA A 311 20.17 -7.32 14.93
C ALA A 311 19.53 -6.32 15.91
N PHE A 312 19.13 -5.14 15.43
CA PHE A 312 18.44 -4.14 16.22
C PHE A 312 16.95 -4.48 16.47
N TYR A 313 16.30 -5.14 15.53
CA TYR A 313 14.89 -5.54 15.59
C TYR A 313 14.70 -6.80 16.43
#